data_61a5ec9b983b1c516f6e37d22aa92935
#
_entry.id   61a5ec9b983b1c516f6e37d22aa92935
#
_cell.length_a   1.000
_cell.length_b   1.000
_cell.length_c   1.000
_cell.angle_alpha   90.00
_cell.angle_beta   90.00
_cell.angle_gamma   90.00
#
_symmetry.space_group_name_H-M   'P 1'
#
loop_
_entity.id
_entity.type
_entity.pdbx_description
1 polymer ?
#
loop_
_entity_poly.entity_id
_entity_poly.type
_entity_poly.pdbx_seq_one_letter_code
_entity_poly.pdbx_strand_id
1 'polypeptide(L)'
;MGYAEREHWCQRDDKKIYGKLFLPDGWDDGRPRATAIFAHGLSTNHGDMEPYARTAAERGMVTYVFDFCGGGGYSMSSWHDNMSLFTEQYDLEAVAWELSREPYVDEHNLFLCGASLGATIALMAARANVQLVKGCALLYPAFNLHDAVHGACQRREDLPERFHVMSMDVSGDFLRSCWDYDFFEHIPAFAQDVIIFHGDADQVVPLSYSQRAQSLFPRCELHVIPGGGHGFVDPYCWQVVNQAAEWLRAHI
;
A
#
# COMPACT_ATOMS: atom_id res chain seq x y z
N MET A 1 23.44 -7.31 3.16
CA MET A 1 23.18 -8.67 2.64
C MET A 1 22.67 -8.50 1.22
N GLY A 2 22.83 -9.51 0.36
CA GLY A 2 22.25 -9.51 -0.97
C GLY A 2 20.81 -10.08 -0.94
N TYR A 3 20.20 -10.12 -2.10
CA TYR A 3 18.91 -10.77 -2.31
C TYR A 3 18.84 -11.34 -3.73
N ALA A 4 17.97 -12.34 -3.94
CA ALA A 4 17.57 -12.80 -5.25
C ALA A 4 16.25 -12.13 -5.65
N GLU A 5 16.09 -11.80 -6.93
CA GLU A 5 14.87 -11.24 -7.49
C GLU A 5 14.20 -12.29 -8.38
N ARG A 6 12.88 -12.45 -8.25
CA ARG A 6 12.07 -13.38 -9.07
C ARG A 6 10.74 -12.75 -9.42
N GLU A 7 10.31 -12.93 -10.66
CA GLU A 7 8.91 -12.71 -11.00
C GLU A 7 8.04 -13.74 -10.29
N HIS A 8 6.91 -13.27 -9.78
CA HIS A 8 5.93 -14.12 -9.13
C HIS A 8 4.52 -13.61 -9.44
N TRP A 9 3.64 -14.51 -9.80
CA TRP A 9 2.25 -14.21 -10.13
C TRP A 9 1.34 -14.77 -9.05
N CYS A 10 0.55 -13.89 -8.44
CA CYS A 10 -0.55 -14.29 -7.58
C CYS A 10 -1.86 -14.33 -8.36
N GLN A 11 -2.86 -14.98 -7.78
CA GLN A 11 -4.16 -15.11 -8.43
C GLN A 11 -5.30 -14.64 -7.52
N ARG A 12 -6.21 -13.85 -8.09
CA ARG A 12 -7.51 -13.55 -7.49
C ARG A 12 -8.61 -13.88 -8.49
N ASP A 13 -9.41 -14.90 -8.21
CA ASP A 13 -10.45 -15.42 -9.12
C ASP A 13 -9.87 -15.79 -10.50
N ASP A 14 -10.33 -15.14 -11.57
CA ASP A 14 -9.83 -15.26 -12.93
C ASP A 14 -8.69 -14.31 -13.28
N LYS A 15 -8.28 -13.45 -12.34
CA LYS A 15 -7.27 -12.41 -12.57
C LYS A 15 -5.89 -12.87 -12.12
N LYS A 16 -4.88 -12.48 -12.90
CA LYS A 16 -3.47 -12.71 -12.56
C LYS A 16 -2.82 -11.41 -12.13
N ILE A 17 -2.26 -11.40 -10.94
CA ILE A 17 -1.59 -10.27 -10.33
C ILE A 17 -0.09 -10.45 -10.52
N TYR A 18 0.52 -9.60 -11.33
CA TYR A 18 1.96 -9.57 -11.55
C TYR A 18 2.68 -8.98 -10.36
N GLY A 19 3.84 -9.54 -10.02
CA GLY A 19 4.72 -8.94 -9.03
C GLY A 19 6.14 -9.49 -9.06
N LYS A 20 6.96 -8.95 -8.16
CA LYS A 20 8.36 -9.37 -7.96
C LYS A 20 8.62 -9.67 -6.49
N LEU A 21 9.20 -10.83 -6.27
CA LEU A 21 9.75 -11.26 -4.98
C LEU A 21 11.22 -10.85 -4.87
N PHE A 22 11.59 -10.30 -3.73
CA PHE A 22 12.97 -10.11 -3.33
C PHE A 22 13.23 -11.00 -2.12
N LEU A 23 14.05 -12.00 -2.32
CA LEU A 23 14.35 -13.07 -1.35
C LEU A 23 15.74 -12.81 -0.75
N PRO A 24 15.87 -12.53 0.56
CA PRO A 24 17.14 -12.23 1.17
C PRO A 24 18.11 -13.41 1.11
N ASP A 25 19.41 -13.16 1.18
CA ASP A 25 20.40 -14.23 1.23
C ASP A 25 20.05 -15.26 2.31
N GLY A 26 20.11 -16.55 1.97
CA GLY A 26 19.76 -17.66 2.87
C GLY A 26 18.25 -17.85 3.07
N TRP A 27 17.41 -17.30 2.22
CA TRP A 27 15.94 -17.49 2.28
C TRP A 27 15.52 -18.97 2.21
N ASP A 28 16.36 -19.83 1.63
CA ASP A 28 16.13 -21.27 1.44
C ASP A 28 16.76 -22.15 2.52
N ASP A 29 17.19 -21.58 3.64
CA ASP A 29 17.79 -22.30 4.78
C ASP A 29 16.75 -23.03 5.66
N GLY A 30 15.48 -23.04 5.26
CA GLY A 30 14.36 -23.66 5.97
C GLY A 30 13.80 -22.83 7.13
N ARG A 31 14.23 -21.58 7.29
CA ARG A 31 13.69 -20.66 8.30
C ARG A 31 12.74 -19.66 7.66
N PRO A 32 11.48 -19.58 8.09
CA PRO A 32 10.59 -18.51 7.64
C PRO A 32 11.12 -17.12 8.00
N ARG A 33 10.84 -16.16 7.14
CA ARG A 33 11.25 -14.75 7.28
C ARG A 33 10.06 -13.84 7.42
N ALA A 34 10.21 -12.78 8.21
CA ALA A 34 9.25 -11.68 8.19
C ALA A 34 9.09 -11.14 6.76
N THR A 35 7.88 -10.79 6.40
CA THR A 35 7.53 -10.45 5.02
C THR A 35 6.85 -9.09 4.95
N ALA A 36 7.23 -8.27 3.97
CA ALA A 36 6.58 -7.00 3.69
C ALA A 36 6.08 -6.95 2.24
N ILE A 37 4.79 -6.63 2.06
CA ILE A 37 4.14 -6.47 0.76
C ILE A 37 3.90 -4.99 0.51
N PHE A 38 4.33 -4.48 -0.65
CA PHE A 38 4.30 -3.07 -0.97
C PHE A 38 3.34 -2.79 -2.12
N ALA A 39 2.34 -1.96 -1.86
CA ALA A 39 1.29 -1.54 -2.78
C ALA A 39 1.58 -0.14 -3.35
N HIS A 40 1.55 -0.02 -4.67
CA HIS A 40 1.81 1.24 -5.38
C HIS A 40 0.63 2.22 -5.31
N GLY A 41 0.89 3.50 -5.64
CA GLY A 41 -0.12 4.55 -5.71
C GLY A 41 -0.93 4.54 -7.00
N LEU A 42 -1.93 5.44 -7.07
CA LEU A 42 -2.74 5.66 -8.27
C LEU A 42 -1.84 6.10 -9.45
N SER A 43 -2.08 5.58 -10.64
CA SER A 43 -1.36 5.85 -11.88
C SER A 43 0.15 5.52 -11.88
N THR A 44 0.58 4.68 -10.94
CA THR A 44 1.95 4.15 -10.87
C THR A 44 1.97 2.63 -10.99
N ASN A 45 3.08 1.99 -10.71
CA ASN A 45 3.23 0.53 -10.75
C ASN A 45 4.22 0.05 -9.68
N HIS A 46 4.41 -1.27 -9.62
CA HIS A 46 5.32 -1.92 -8.66
C HIS A 46 6.72 -1.30 -8.60
N GLY A 47 7.22 -0.71 -9.70
CA GLY A 47 8.56 -0.12 -9.78
C GLY A 47 8.79 1.00 -8.78
N ASP A 48 7.76 1.78 -8.45
CA ASP A 48 7.86 2.87 -7.47
C ASP A 48 8.11 2.35 -6.04
N MET A 49 7.70 1.11 -5.78
CA MET A 49 7.88 0.47 -4.48
C MET A 49 9.15 -0.39 -4.38
N GLU A 50 9.83 -0.67 -5.50
CA GLU A 50 11.07 -1.47 -5.50
C GLU A 50 12.17 -0.93 -4.58
N PRO A 51 12.45 0.38 -4.47
CA PRO A 51 13.47 0.88 -3.54
C PRO A 51 13.21 0.46 -2.09
N TYR A 52 11.96 0.48 -1.66
CA TYR A 52 11.54 0.05 -0.31
C TYR A 52 11.69 -1.46 -0.14
N ALA A 53 11.21 -2.22 -1.12
CA ALA A 53 11.28 -3.69 -1.10
C ALA A 53 12.73 -4.19 -1.10
N ARG A 54 13.59 -3.66 -1.97
CA ARG A 54 15.01 -4.02 -2.06
C ARG A 54 15.74 -3.72 -0.75
N THR A 55 15.49 -2.54 -0.18
CA THR A 55 16.14 -2.14 1.07
C THR A 55 15.71 -3.00 2.27
N ALA A 56 14.44 -3.40 2.34
CA ALA A 56 13.97 -4.32 3.38
C ALA A 56 14.51 -5.75 3.15
N ALA A 57 14.63 -6.19 1.89
CA ALA A 57 15.24 -7.48 1.56
C ALA A 57 16.73 -7.54 1.94
N GLU A 58 17.51 -6.48 1.71
CA GLU A 58 18.89 -6.36 2.17
C GLU A 58 19.02 -6.46 3.70
N ARG A 59 17.94 -6.20 4.43
CA ARG A 59 17.85 -6.33 5.90
C ARG A 59 17.28 -7.67 6.37
N GLY A 60 17.11 -8.64 5.45
CA GLY A 60 16.76 -10.02 5.77
C GLY A 60 15.28 -10.34 5.75
N MET A 61 14.43 -9.47 5.23
CA MET A 61 13.00 -9.72 5.03
C MET A 61 12.72 -10.31 3.64
N VAL A 62 11.72 -11.16 3.52
CA VAL A 62 11.09 -11.43 2.22
C VAL A 62 10.24 -10.23 1.84
N THR A 63 10.35 -9.74 0.62
CA THR A 63 9.53 -8.62 0.20
C THR A 63 8.90 -8.85 -1.16
N TYR A 64 7.74 -8.24 -1.37
CA TYR A 64 6.98 -8.36 -2.60
C TYR A 64 6.42 -7.01 -3.03
N VAL A 65 6.58 -6.70 -4.30
CA VAL A 65 5.91 -5.59 -4.97
C VAL A 65 5.03 -6.16 -6.07
N PHE A 66 3.91 -5.53 -6.36
CA PHE A 66 2.96 -6.04 -7.35
C PHE A 66 2.19 -4.90 -8.03
N ASP A 67 1.54 -5.21 -9.15
CA ASP A 67 0.65 -4.31 -9.84
C ASP A 67 -0.82 -4.69 -9.57
N PHE A 68 -1.62 -3.71 -9.13
CA PHE A 68 -3.06 -3.91 -9.01
C PHE A 68 -3.73 -4.25 -10.34
N CYS A 69 -4.73 -5.10 -10.31
CA CYS A 69 -5.59 -5.34 -11.45
C CYS A 69 -6.45 -4.11 -11.76
N GLY A 70 -6.15 -3.42 -12.87
CA GLY A 70 -6.82 -2.17 -13.26
C GLY A 70 -6.06 -0.90 -12.91
N GLY A 71 -5.02 -0.97 -12.09
CA GLY A 71 -4.20 0.18 -11.68
C GLY A 71 -2.74 0.11 -12.11
N GLY A 72 -2.17 -1.08 -12.24
CA GLY A 72 -0.77 -1.30 -12.63
C GLY A 72 -0.61 -1.73 -14.08
N GLY A 73 0.64 -1.76 -14.56
CA GLY A 73 0.94 -1.96 -15.97
C GLY A 73 0.99 -3.41 -16.44
N TYR A 74 1.24 -4.38 -15.55
CA TYR A 74 1.54 -5.77 -15.92
C TYR A 74 0.49 -6.78 -15.49
N SER A 75 -0.33 -6.46 -14.49
CA SER A 75 -1.40 -7.35 -14.07
C SER A 75 -2.47 -7.50 -15.14
N MET A 76 -2.93 -8.73 -15.33
CA MET A 76 -3.91 -9.05 -16.36
C MET A 76 -5.31 -8.66 -15.90
N SER A 77 -5.76 -7.50 -16.30
CA SER A 77 -7.17 -7.12 -16.34
C SER A 77 -7.41 -6.22 -17.55
N SER A 78 -8.66 -6.16 -18.00
CA SER A 78 -9.05 -5.09 -18.91
C SER A 78 -8.92 -3.77 -18.15
N TRP A 79 -7.99 -2.95 -18.55
CA TRP A 79 -7.77 -1.59 -18.10
C TRP A 79 -9.11 -0.90 -17.78
N HIS A 80 -9.21 -0.21 -16.65
CA HIS A 80 -10.22 0.80 -16.31
C HIS A 80 -11.63 0.34 -15.90
N ASP A 81 -12.10 -0.81 -16.33
CA ASP A 81 -13.55 -1.06 -16.26
C ASP A 81 -14.04 -1.54 -14.89
N ASN A 82 -13.12 -1.87 -13.96
CA ASN A 82 -13.50 -2.42 -12.65
C ASN A 82 -12.60 -1.97 -11.47
N MET A 83 -11.83 -0.88 -11.62
CA MET A 83 -11.04 -0.37 -10.52
C MET A 83 -11.95 0.29 -9.47
N SER A 84 -11.77 -0.09 -8.23
CA SER A 84 -12.38 0.55 -7.05
C SER A 84 -11.49 0.33 -5.83
N LEU A 85 -11.74 1.04 -4.72
CA LEU A 85 -11.03 0.76 -3.46
C LEU A 85 -11.14 -0.70 -3.05
N PHE A 86 -12.32 -1.30 -3.26
CA PHE A 86 -12.58 -2.68 -2.86
C PHE A 86 -11.91 -3.71 -3.78
N THR A 87 -11.88 -3.48 -5.09
CA THR A 87 -11.19 -4.42 -6.00
C THR A 87 -9.68 -4.43 -5.76
N GLU A 88 -9.07 -3.27 -5.48
CA GLU A 88 -7.66 -3.21 -5.11
C GLU A 88 -7.39 -3.81 -3.72
N GLN A 89 -8.31 -3.61 -2.77
CA GLN A 89 -8.24 -4.30 -1.49
C GLN A 89 -8.22 -5.83 -1.68
N TYR A 90 -9.12 -6.37 -2.51
CA TYR A 90 -9.18 -7.82 -2.76
C TYR A 90 -7.93 -8.34 -3.49
N ASP A 91 -7.32 -7.55 -4.38
CA ASP A 91 -6.03 -7.90 -4.98
C ASP A 91 -4.94 -8.05 -3.91
N LEU A 92 -4.81 -7.08 -3.02
CA LEU A 92 -3.81 -7.12 -1.96
C LEU A 92 -4.09 -8.23 -0.93
N GLU A 93 -5.35 -8.49 -0.61
CA GLU A 93 -5.73 -9.62 0.26
C GLU A 93 -5.34 -10.96 -0.37
N ALA A 94 -5.61 -11.16 -1.66
CA ALA A 94 -5.23 -12.37 -2.38
C ALA A 94 -3.71 -12.57 -2.36
N VAL A 95 -2.94 -11.51 -2.64
CA VAL A 95 -1.48 -11.51 -2.55
C VAL A 95 -1.00 -11.89 -1.15
N ALA A 96 -1.55 -11.25 -0.11
CA ALA A 96 -1.15 -11.51 1.27
C ALA A 96 -1.45 -12.96 1.69
N TRP A 97 -2.62 -13.48 1.34
CA TRP A 97 -3.00 -14.86 1.63
C TRP A 97 -2.19 -15.89 0.86
N GLU A 98 -1.84 -15.63 -0.39
CA GLU A 98 -1.01 -16.54 -1.19
C GLU A 98 0.41 -16.59 -0.62
N LEU A 99 1.03 -15.44 -0.39
CA LEU A 99 2.39 -15.37 0.16
C LEU A 99 2.49 -15.92 1.59
N SER A 100 1.48 -15.75 2.42
CA SER A 100 1.51 -16.29 3.78
C SER A 100 1.61 -17.82 3.85
N ARG A 101 1.32 -18.54 2.76
CA ARG A 101 1.42 -20.00 2.67
C ARG A 101 2.76 -20.48 2.15
N GLU A 102 3.61 -19.57 1.72
CA GLU A 102 4.94 -19.92 1.23
C GLU A 102 5.84 -20.37 2.39
N PRO A 103 6.58 -21.48 2.26
CA PRO A 103 7.35 -22.05 3.37
C PRO A 103 8.47 -21.15 3.90
N TYR A 104 8.85 -20.13 3.15
CA TYR A 104 9.87 -19.14 3.52
C TYR A 104 9.26 -17.88 4.15
N VAL A 105 7.95 -17.80 4.30
CA VAL A 105 7.22 -16.66 4.91
C VAL A 105 6.83 -16.99 6.35
N ASP A 106 7.16 -16.11 7.28
CA ASP A 106 6.65 -16.16 8.65
C ASP A 106 5.27 -15.50 8.69
N GLU A 107 4.22 -16.31 8.76
CA GLU A 107 2.82 -15.87 8.78
C GLU A 107 2.46 -14.98 9.96
N HIS A 108 3.28 -14.98 11.03
CA HIS A 108 3.07 -14.13 12.21
C HIS A 108 3.76 -12.76 12.10
N ASN A 109 4.58 -12.56 11.08
CA ASN A 109 5.36 -11.35 10.83
C ASN A 109 5.19 -10.84 9.40
N LEU A 110 3.92 -10.66 8.97
CA LEU A 110 3.55 -10.12 7.68
C LEU A 110 3.10 -8.65 7.83
N PHE A 111 3.72 -7.77 7.04
CA PHE A 111 3.43 -6.34 7.03
C PHE A 111 2.84 -5.92 5.68
N LEU A 112 1.83 -5.06 5.70
CA LEU A 112 1.32 -4.40 4.50
C LEU A 112 1.80 -2.96 4.45
N CYS A 113 2.41 -2.61 3.34
CA CYS A 113 3.01 -1.31 3.11
C CYS A 113 2.43 -0.71 1.83
N GLY A 114 2.43 0.61 1.72
CA GLY A 114 1.99 1.21 0.46
C GLY A 114 2.19 2.71 0.41
N ALA A 115 1.98 3.27 -0.78
CA ALA A 115 2.14 4.69 -1.07
C ALA A 115 0.82 5.28 -1.56
N SER A 116 0.43 6.48 -1.06
CA SER A 116 -0.75 7.22 -1.53
C SER A 116 -2.01 6.36 -1.48
N LEU A 117 -2.66 6.08 -2.61
CA LEU A 117 -3.78 5.14 -2.71
C LEU A 117 -3.41 3.75 -2.18
N GLY A 118 -2.25 3.20 -2.57
CA GLY A 118 -1.80 1.90 -2.08
C GLY A 118 -1.63 1.83 -0.57
N ALA A 119 -1.32 2.95 0.10
CA ALA A 119 -1.27 3.02 1.56
C ALA A 119 -2.67 2.91 2.19
N THR A 120 -3.68 3.53 1.60
CA THR A 120 -5.06 3.39 2.08
C THR A 120 -5.59 1.98 1.84
N ILE A 121 -5.27 1.38 0.69
CA ILE A 121 -5.61 -0.02 0.39
C ILE A 121 -4.89 -0.99 1.34
N ALA A 122 -3.61 -0.74 1.67
CA ALA A 122 -2.88 -1.54 2.65
C ALA A 122 -3.58 -1.54 4.03
N LEU A 123 -4.06 -0.39 4.48
CA LEU A 123 -4.84 -0.30 5.73
C LEU A 123 -6.18 -1.04 5.63
N MET A 124 -6.91 -0.91 4.51
CA MET A 124 -8.18 -1.61 4.30
C MET A 124 -7.99 -3.13 4.37
N ALA A 125 -7.00 -3.67 3.63
CA ALA A 125 -6.68 -5.09 3.62
C ALA A 125 -6.18 -5.58 4.99
N ALA A 126 -5.35 -4.80 5.68
CA ALA A 126 -4.87 -5.14 7.03
C ALA A 126 -6.01 -5.23 8.04
N ARG A 127 -6.97 -4.30 7.99
CA ARG A 127 -8.16 -4.33 8.86
C ARG A 127 -9.05 -5.55 8.62
N ALA A 128 -9.23 -5.93 7.36
CA ALA A 128 -10.00 -7.13 7.01
C ALA A 128 -9.29 -8.43 7.46
N ASN A 129 -7.95 -8.39 7.66
CA ASN A 129 -7.11 -9.54 7.95
C ASN A 129 -6.20 -9.31 9.17
N VAL A 130 -6.77 -8.81 10.27
CA VAL A 130 -6.02 -8.45 11.50
C VAL A 130 -5.26 -9.60 12.15
N GLN A 131 -5.67 -10.84 11.90
CA GLN A 131 -4.97 -12.04 12.40
C GLN A 131 -3.73 -12.40 11.56
N LEU A 132 -3.65 -11.91 10.33
CA LEU A 132 -2.55 -12.17 9.40
C LEU A 132 -1.53 -11.02 9.40
N VAL A 133 -2.01 -9.77 9.55
CA VAL A 133 -1.19 -8.59 9.38
C VAL A 133 -0.67 -8.08 10.73
N LYS A 134 0.65 -8.05 10.86
CA LYS A 134 1.38 -7.58 12.04
C LYS A 134 1.33 -6.06 12.22
N GLY A 135 1.43 -5.31 11.12
CA GLY A 135 1.45 -3.86 11.11
C GLY A 135 1.50 -3.27 9.70
N CYS A 136 1.44 -1.94 9.62
CA CYS A 136 1.43 -1.20 8.36
C CYS A 136 2.46 -0.08 8.33
N ALA A 137 3.17 0.05 7.18
CA ALA A 137 3.99 1.22 6.87
C ALA A 137 3.34 2.01 5.72
N LEU A 138 2.83 3.19 6.02
CA LEU A 138 2.01 4.00 5.13
C LEU A 138 2.77 5.26 4.68
N LEU A 139 2.96 5.41 3.38
CA LEU A 139 3.65 6.56 2.78
C LEU A 139 2.61 7.53 2.23
N TYR A 140 2.56 8.76 2.77
CA TYR A 140 1.64 9.82 2.35
C TYR A 140 0.24 9.29 1.98
N PRO A 141 -0.46 8.56 2.90
CA PRO A 141 -1.70 7.85 2.59
C PRO A 141 -2.80 8.80 2.12
N ALA A 142 -3.52 8.40 1.07
CA ALA A 142 -4.55 9.21 0.42
C ALA A 142 -5.88 9.23 1.23
N PHE A 143 -5.82 9.56 2.52
CA PHE A 143 -7.01 9.63 3.40
C PHE A 143 -7.98 10.76 3.04
N ASN A 144 -7.61 11.64 2.11
CA ASN A 144 -8.45 12.74 1.62
C ASN A 144 -9.42 12.32 0.51
N LEU A 145 -9.40 11.07 0.03
CA LEU A 145 -10.19 10.65 -1.13
C LEU A 145 -11.71 10.86 -0.94
N HIS A 146 -12.23 10.49 0.23
CA HIS A 146 -13.64 10.71 0.57
C HIS A 146 -14.01 12.20 0.49
N ASP A 147 -13.26 13.06 1.17
CA ASP A 147 -13.51 14.51 1.17
C ASP A 147 -13.31 15.13 -0.21
N ALA A 148 -12.34 14.65 -0.99
CA ALA A 148 -12.08 15.15 -2.34
C ALA A 148 -13.25 14.86 -3.29
N VAL A 149 -13.84 13.67 -3.22
CA VAL A 149 -15.01 13.30 -4.05
C VAL A 149 -16.25 14.06 -3.61
N HIS A 150 -16.50 14.19 -2.30
CA HIS A 150 -17.61 14.99 -1.76
C HIS A 150 -17.45 16.49 -2.03
N GLY A 151 -16.24 16.99 -2.09
CA GLY A 151 -15.95 18.38 -2.46
C GLY A 151 -16.16 18.66 -3.97
N ALA A 152 -15.96 17.65 -4.81
CA ALA A 152 -16.12 17.76 -6.26
C ALA A 152 -17.57 17.56 -6.73
N CYS A 153 -18.38 16.81 -6.00
CA CYS A 153 -19.74 16.47 -6.38
C CYS A 153 -20.68 16.58 -5.17
N GLN A 154 -21.93 17.02 -5.36
CA GLN A 154 -22.88 17.17 -4.25
C GLN A 154 -23.73 15.93 -3.99
N ARG A 155 -23.87 15.07 -4.98
CA ARG A 155 -24.70 13.85 -4.89
C ARG A 155 -23.99 12.70 -5.56
N ARG A 156 -24.11 11.52 -4.97
CA ARG A 156 -23.48 10.29 -5.47
C ARG A 156 -23.90 9.93 -6.91
N GLU A 157 -25.16 10.16 -7.27
CA GLU A 157 -25.70 9.89 -8.60
C GLU A 157 -25.18 10.84 -9.69
N ASP A 158 -24.58 11.97 -9.32
CA ASP A 158 -23.98 12.92 -10.26
C ASP A 158 -22.50 12.59 -10.55
N LEU A 159 -21.93 11.57 -9.91
CA LEU A 159 -20.57 11.12 -10.19
C LEU A 159 -20.46 10.61 -11.63
N PRO A 160 -19.43 11.03 -12.38
CA PRO A 160 -19.27 10.61 -13.78
C PRO A 160 -18.93 9.13 -13.88
N GLU A 161 -19.31 8.49 -15.00
CA GLU A 161 -18.96 7.10 -15.30
C GLU A 161 -17.45 6.90 -15.58
N ARG A 162 -16.77 7.97 -15.98
CA ARG A 162 -15.31 8.02 -16.16
C ARG A 162 -14.79 9.36 -15.72
N PHE A 163 -13.60 9.35 -15.13
CA PHE A 163 -12.93 10.55 -14.65
C PHE A 163 -11.43 10.46 -14.95
N HIS A 164 -10.89 11.51 -15.55
CA HIS A 164 -9.45 11.60 -15.79
C HIS A 164 -8.76 12.17 -14.56
N VAL A 165 -7.80 11.41 -14.01
CA VAL A 165 -7.00 11.84 -12.84
C VAL A 165 -5.53 11.49 -13.08
N MET A 166 -4.66 12.46 -12.85
CA MET A 166 -3.22 12.34 -13.14
C MET A 166 -2.99 11.94 -14.61
N SER A 167 -2.53 10.73 -14.88
CA SER A 167 -2.22 10.23 -16.23
C SER A 167 -3.13 9.08 -16.69
N MET A 168 -4.23 8.83 -15.97
CA MET A 168 -5.13 7.71 -16.27
C MET A 168 -6.62 8.09 -16.16
N ASP A 169 -7.44 7.33 -16.86
CA ASP A 169 -8.88 7.37 -16.67
C ASP A 169 -9.29 6.33 -15.63
N VAL A 170 -10.06 6.73 -14.64
CA VAL A 170 -10.65 5.84 -13.66
C VAL A 170 -12.14 5.65 -13.90
N SER A 171 -12.67 4.49 -13.52
CA SER A 171 -14.09 4.21 -13.62
C SER A 171 -14.89 5.00 -12.58
N GLY A 172 -16.18 5.20 -12.86
CA GLY A 172 -17.11 5.77 -11.89
C GLY A 172 -17.25 4.90 -10.63
N ASP A 173 -16.96 3.61 -10.71
CA ASP A 173 -16.96 2.72 -9.54
C ASP A 173 -15.84 3.07 -8.55
N PHE A 174 -14.68 3.52 -9.04
CA PHE A 174 -13.65 4.06 -8.17
C PHE A 174 -14.15 5.27 -7.39
N LEU A 175 -14.75 6.25 -8.10
CA LEU A 175 -15.28 7.45 -7.44
C LEU A 175 -16.42 7.11 -6.47
N ARG A 176 -17.33 6.20 -6.83
CA ARG A 176 -18.40 5.73 -5.96
C ARG A 176 -17.85 5.04 -4.71
N SER A 177 -16.80 4.23 -4.83
CA SER A 177 -16.16 3.60 -3.68
C SER A 177 -15.48 4.62 -2.76
N CYS A 178 -14.85 5.68 -3.32
CA CYS A 178 -14.30 6.78 -2.51
C CYS A 178 -15.40 7.62 -1.85
N TRP A 179 -16.56 7.79 -2.49
CA TRP A 179 -17.73 8.45 -1.92
C TRP A 179 -18.29 7.70 -0.72
N ASP A 180 -18.39 6.36 -0.83
CA ASP A 180 -19.05 5.50 0.15
C ASP A 180 -18.14 5.11 1.33
N TYR A 181 -16.82 5.37 1.26
CA TYR A 181 -15.86 4.90 2.25
C TYR A 181 -15.07 6.03 2.92
N ASP A 182 -15.44 6.38 4.16
CA ASP A 182 -14.66 7.28 5.00
C ASP A 182 -13.62 6.46 5.81
N PHE A 183 -12.34 6.63 5.47
CA PHE A 183 -11.24 5.95 6.15
C PHE A 183 -11.22 6.23 7.66
N PHE A 184 -11.61 7.43 8.09
CA PHE A 184 -11.53 7.85 9.48
C PHE A 184 -12.53 7.14 10.40
N GLU A 185 -13.66 6.67 9.86
CA GLU A 185 -14.61 5.86 10.62
C GLU A 185 -14.04 4.48 10.98
N HIS A 186 -13.02 4.04 10.23
CA HIS A 186 -12.48 2.69 10.31
C HIS A 186 -11.13 2.58 11.02
N ILE A 187 -10.36 3.68 11.11
CA ILE A 187 -9.04 3.72 11.74
C ILE A 187 -9.05 3.26 13.21
N PRO A 188 -10.00 3.68 14.08
CA PRO A 188 -9.97 3.32 15.50
C PRO A 188 -10.04 1.82 15.79
N ALA A 189 -10.56 1.04 14.85
CA ALA A 189 -10.69 -0.42 14.98
C ALA A 189 -9.40 -1.19 14.64
N PHE A 190 -8.36 -0.53 14.09
CA PHE A 190 -7.09 -1.17 13.76
C PHE A 190 -6.08 -0.98 14.89
N ALA A 191 -5.82 -2.04 15.65
CA ALA A 191 -5.02 -2.00 16.87
C ALA A 191 -3.56 -2.45 16.69
N GLN A 192 -3.14 -2.87 15.50
CA GLN A 192 -1.76 -3.21 15.18
C GLN A 192 -0.89 -1.94 15.04
N ASP A 193 0.42 -2.14 14.99
CA ASP A 193 1.37 -1.04 14.87
C ASP A 193 1.32 -0.40 13.47
N VAL A 194 1.31 0.92 13.45
CA VAL A 194 1.29 1.72 12.21
C VAL A 194 2.40 2.77 12.26
N ILE A 195 3.13 2.91 11.15
CA ILE A 195 3.94 4.08 10.89
C ILE A 195 3.42 4.81 9.67
N ILE A 196 3.37 6.14 9.75
CA ILE A 196 3.05 7.02 8.63
C ILE A 196 4.24 7.92 8.34
N PHE A 197 4.68 7.97 7.09
CA PHE A 197 5.62 8.97 6.58
C PHE A 197 4.86 9.96 5.71
N HIS A 198 4.95 11.27 6.02
CA HIS A 198 4.24 12.29 5.27
C HIS A 198 5.05 13.58 5.16
N GLY A 199 5.14 14.15 3.96
CA GLY A 199 5.82 15.41 3.72
C GLY A 199 4.96 16.62 4.13
N ASP A 200 5.56 17.64 4.71
CA ASP A 200 4.83 18.88 5.09
C ASP A 200 4.60 19.83 3.91
N ALA A 201 5.24 19.56 2.76
CA ALA A 201 5.02 20.28 1.50
C ALA A 201 4.17 19.49 0.49
N ASP A 202 3.45 18.43 0.93
CA ASP A 202 2.57 17.65 0.07
C ASP A 202 1.37 18.47 -0.40
N GLN A 203 1.28 18.69 -1.72
CA GLN A 203 0.22 19.46 -2.37
C GLN A 203 -0.95 18.60 -2.87
N VAL A 204 -0.83 17.26 -2.80
CA VAL A 204 -1.86 16.31 -3.26
C VAL A 204 -2.70 15.84 -2.07
N VAL A 205 -2.03 15.42 -1.00
CA VAL A 205 -2.68 15.03 0.25
C VAL A 205 -2.15 15.92 1.38
N PRO A 206 -2.95 16.86 1.92
CA PRO A 206 -2.51 17.69 3.02
C PRO A 206 -2.07 16.86 4.25
N LEU A 207 -0.96 17.23 4.88
CA LEU A 207 -0.41 16.58 6.08
C LEU A 207 -1.45 16.43 7.20
N SER A 208 -2.41 17.34 7.29
CA SER A 208 -3.47 17.34 8.30
C SER A 208 -4.30 16.03 8.31
N TYR A 209 -4.42 15.35 7.17
CA TYR A 209 -5.09 14.06 7.10
C TYR A 209 -4.32 12.96 7.84
N SER A 210 -3.00 12.92 7.71
CA SER A 210 -2.16 12.01 8.48
C SER A 210 -2.10 12.36 9.97
N GLN A 211 -2.12 13.64 10.32
CA GLN A 211 -2.22 14.09 11.71
C GLN A 211 -3.56 13.67 12.35
N ARG A 212 -4.67 13.82 11.60
CA ARG A 212 -5.99 13.33 12.04
C ARG A 212 -5.97 11.81 12.20
N ALA A 213 -5.42 11.07 11.23
CA ALA A 213 -5.31 9.62 11.31
C ALA A 213 -4.48 9.16 12.51
N GLN A 214 -3.32 9.78 12.77
CA GLN A 214 -2.49 9.48 13.94
C GLN A 214 -3.27 9.61 15.25
N SER A 215 -4.12 10.64 15.38
CA SER A 215 -4.92 10.85 16.59
C SER A 215 -6.01 9.79 16.82
N LEU A 216 -6.37 9.02 15.79
CA LEU A 216 -7.41 8.01 15.81
C LEU A 216 -6.87 6.58 15.94
N PHE A 217 -5.66 6.32 15.45
CA PHE A 217 -5.04 5.00 15.61
C PHE A 217 -4.67 4.75 17.07
N PRO A 218 -4.94 3.55 17.60
CA PRO A 218 -4.48 3.16 18.95
C PRO A 218 -2.95 3.15 19.08
N ARG A 219 -2.22 2.79 18.02
CA ARG A 219 -0.76 2.71 17.97
C ARG A 219 -0.26 3.21 16.62
N CYS A 220 0.21 4.45 16.56
CA CYS A 220 0.68 5.06 15.33
C CYS A 220 1.83 6.04 15.59
N GLU A 221 2.90 5.86 14.84
CA GLU A 221 3.97 6.84 14.70
C GLU A 221 3.73 7.68 13.43
N LEU A 222 3.84 8.99 13.52
CA LEU A 222 3.83 9.89 12.36
C LEU A 222 5.19 10.56 12.22
N HIS A 223 5.86 10.25 11.13
CA HIS A 223 7.14 10.85 10.75
C HIS A 223 6.89 11.93 9.68
N VAL A 224 6.94 13.18 10.10
CA VAL A 224 6.84 14.32 9.17
C VAL A 224 8.18 14.56 8.51
N ILE A 225 8.20 14.64 7.17
CA ILE A 225 9.40 14.88 6.36
C ILE A 225 9.42 16.36 5.95
N PRO A 226 10.27 17.19 6.58
CA PRO A 226 10.32 18.63 6.29
C PRO A 226 10.70 18.90 4.84
N GLY A 227 9.89 19.66 4.11
CA GLY A 227 10.04 19.96 2.70
C GLY A 227 9.68 18.83 1.75
N GLY A 228 9.29 17.66 2.25
CA GLY A 228 8.85 16.54 1.45
C GLY A 228 7.51 16.83 0.77
N GLY A 229 7.43 16.53 -0.55
CA GLY A 229 6.18 16.57 -1.32
C GLY A 229 5.54 15.18 -1.42
N HIS A 230 4.49 15.08 -2.26
CA HIS A 230 3.87 13.81 -2.59
C HIS A 230 4.84 12.97 -3.45
N GLY A 231 5.05 11.69 -3.07
CA GLY A 231 5.89 10.76 -3.85
C GLY A 231 7.38 10.77 -3.49
N PHE A 232 7.80 11.37 -2.40
CA PHE A 232 9.19 11.45 -1.91
C PHE A 232 10.28 11.25 -2.99
N VAL A 233 10.64 12.34 -3.66
CA VAL A 233 11.79 12.37 -4.56
C VAL A 233 13.08 12.70 -3.77
N ASP A 234 14.26 12.53 -4.39
CA ASP A 234 15.53 12.91 -3.75
C ASP A 234 15.54 14.39 -3.30
N PRO A 235 16.12 14.68 -2.11
CA PRO A 235 16.92 13.79 -1.26
C PRO A 235 16.10 12.96 -0.26
N TYR A 236 14.78 13.10 -0.22
CA TYR A 236 13.90 12.53 0.83
C TYR A 236 13.65 11.03 0.63
N CYS A 237 13.66 10.54 -0.61
CA CYS A 237 13.35 9.16 -0.94
C CYS A 237 14.18 8.18 -0.13
N TRP A 238 15.51 8.28 -0.19
CA TRP A 238 16.40 7.35 0.53
C TRP A 238 16.33 7.45 2.04
N GLN A 239 16.03 8.65 2.58
CA GLN A 239 15.78 8.80 4.01
C GLN A 239 14.58 7.96 4.43
N VAL A 240 13.44 8.11 3.74
CA VAL A 240 12.19 7.41 4.07
C VAL A 240 12.32 5.91 3.84
N VAL A 241 12.93 5.50 2.73
CA VAL A 241 13.21 4.09 2.42
C VAL A 241 13.95 3.41 3.57
N ASN A 242 15.02 4.04 4.08
CA ASN A 242 15.81 3.48 5.18
C ASN A 242 15.02 3.45 6.50
N GLN A 243 14.31 4.52 6.84
CA GLN A 243 13.51 4.59 8.07
C GLN A 243 12.36 3.57 8.05
N ALA A 244 11.68 3.40 6.92
CA ALA A 244 10.64 2.39 6.79
C ALA A 244 11.16 0.97 6.99
N ALA A 245 12.31 0.65 6.38
CA ALA A 245 12.93 -0.67 6.54
C ALA A 245 13.47 -0.91 7.97
N GLU A 246 13.92 0.14 8.66
CA GLU A 246 14.32 0.06 10.07
C GLU A 246 13.10 -0.19 10.97
N TRP A 247 12.01 0.54 10.75
CA TRP A 247 10.79 0.35 11.51
C TRP A 247 10.22 -1.07 11.33
N LEU A 248 10.11 -1.55 10.08
CA LEU A 248 9.67 -2.91 9.79
C LEU A 248 10.48 -3.95 10.57
N ARG A 249 11.82 -3.82 10.56
CA ARG A 249 12.71 -4.74 11.26
C ARG A 249 12.57 -4.66 12.79
N ALA A 250 12.28 -3.50 13.33
CA ALA A 250 12.13 -3.32 14.78
C ALA A 250 10.82 -3.90 15.34
N HIS A 251 9.84 -4.18 14.46
CA HIS A 251 8.52 -4.69 14.84
C HIS A 251 8.30 -6.19 14.50
N ILE A 252 9.39 -6.91 14.12
CA ILE A 252 9.39 -8.37 13.91
C ILE A 252 9.26 -9.13 15.23
#